data_92c108235b079a8243147266e688e941
#
_entry.id   92c108235b079a8243147266e688e941
#
_cell.length_a   1.000
_cell.length_b   1.000
_cell.length_c   1.000
_cell.angle_alpha   90.00
_cell.angle_beta   90.00
_cell.angle_gamma   90.00
#
_symmetry.space_group_name_H-M   'P 1'
#
loop_
_entity.id
_entity.type
_entity.pdbx_description
1 polymer ?
#
loop_
_entity_poly.entity_id
_entity_poly.type
_entity_poly.pdbx_seq_one_letter_code
_entity_poly.pdbx_strand_id
1 'polypeptide(L)'
;IRDRTLVLAVLALFLATTTQAYHTGVGGNSDGEGDVALAGCTCHAEEPDNSVTVVLDNVPFHYEAGKSYAMTLQLIGGAEIGGEQTGGFSMRVTQGTLSAGIDSESHVQNWEEEENTLTHTDSGSKTDDRTWYLIWNAPETGSGPVNFWIAGNTVNGDAIPSALDRWNRLTVT
;
A
#
# COMPACT_ATOMS: atom_id res chain seq x y z
N ILE A 1 -28.65 15.96 -37.53
CA ILE A 1 -28.99 15.43 -36.20
C ILE A 1 -28.18 14.13 -35.92
N ARG A 2 -28.01 13.21 -36.90
CA ARG A 2 -27.24 11.94 -36.73
C ARG A 2 -25.77 12.18 -36.39
N ASP A 3 -25.12 13.19 -36.99
CA ASP A 3 -23.68 13.44 -36.78
C ASP A 3 -23.37 14.00 -35.40
N ARG A 4 -24.26 14.78 -34.79
CA ARG A 4 -24.10 15.32 -33.45
C ARG A 4 -24.21 14.26 -32.37
N THR A 5 -25.07 13.25 -32.58
CA THR A 5 -25.24 12.13 -31.65
C THR A 5 -24.02 11.20 -31.67
N LEU A 6 -23.44 11.00 -32.87
CA LEU A 6 -22.21 10.17 -33.01
C LEU A 6 -21.02 10.85 -32.34
N VAL A 7 -20.84 12.16 -32.49
CA VAL A 7 -19.75 12.91 -31.85
C VAL A 7 -19.87 12.90 -30.33
N LEU A 8 -21.08 13.02 -29.79
CA LEU A 8 -21.29 12.93 -28.33
C LEU A 8 -21.02 11.52 -27.78
N ALA A 9 -21.38 10.47 -28.53
CA ALA A 9 -21.09 9.09 -28.12
C ALA A 9 -19.60 8.77 -28.15
N VAL A 10 -18.86 9.27 -29.15
CA VAL A 10 -17.39 9.11 -29.23
C VAL A 10 -16.69 9.93 -28.14
N LEU A 11 -17.18 11.15 -27.85
CA LEU A 11 -16.61 11.96 -26.77
C LEU A 11 -16.84 11.34 -25.38
N ALA A 12 -17.99 10.70 -25.15
CA ALA A 12 -18.27 9.98 -23.91
C ALA A 12 -17.39 8.74 -23.75
N LEU A 13 -16.98 8.08 -24.84
CA LEU A 13 -16.06 6.94 -24.79
C LEU A 13 -14.62 7.34 -24.39
N PHE A 14 -14.19 8.57 -24.74
CA PHE A 14 -12.86 9.07 -24.40
C PHE A 14 -12.74 9.61 -22.96
N LEU A 15 -13.86 9.79 -22.25
CA LEU A 15 -13.89 10.26 -20.87
C LEU A 15 -13.94 9.12 -19.84
N ALA A 16 -14.00 7.86 -20.28
CA ALA A 16 -13.84 6.72 -19.41
C ALA A 16 -12.34 6.54 -19.11
N THR A 17 -11.81 7.31 -18.14
CA THR A 17 -10.54 6.98 -17.50
C THR A 17 -10.74 5.66 -16.75
N THR A 18 -10.10 4.61 -17.23
CA THR A 18 -10.03 3.35 -16.47
C THR A 18 -9.15 3.62 -15.26
N THR A 19 -9.75 3.88 -14.12
CA THR A 19 -9.04 3.79 -12.84
C THR A 19 -8.70 2.32 -12.65
N GLN A 20 -7.42 2.00 -12.58
CA GLN A 20 -6.94 0.63 -12.42
C GLN A 20 -6.55 0.43 -10.96
N ALA A 21 -7.13 -0.58 -10.30
CA ALA A 21 -6.67 -1.01 -8.98
C ALA A 21 -5.35 -1.77 -9.13
N TYR A 22 -4.34 -1.39 -8.37
CA TYR A 22 -3.01 -2.02 -8.41
C TYR A 22 -2.94 -3.21 -7.46
N HIS A 23 -3.53 -4.35 -7.84
CA HIS A 23 -3.48 -5.59 -7.05
C HIS A 23 -2.08 -6.20 -6.95
N THR A 24 -1.15 -5.79 -7.82
CA THR A 24 0.25 -6.25 -7.84
C THR A 24 1.20 -5.37 -7.01
N GLY A 25 0.65 -4.45 -6.23
CA GLY A 25 1.43 -3.52 -5.43
C GLY A 25 1.53 -2.12 -6.02
N VAL A 26 1.86 -1.17 -5.19
CA VAL A 26 2.00 0.25 -5.52
C VAL A 26 3.01 0.90 -4.56
N GLY A 27 3.78 1.86 -5.06
CA GLY A 27 4.73 2.61 -4.24
C GLY A 27 5.35 3.76 -5.03
N GLY A 28 6.33 4.43 -4.48
CA GLY A 28 7.23 5.36 -5.17
C GLY A 28 6.61 6.46 -6.03
N ASN A 29 7.49 7.25 -6.65
CA ASN A 29 7.14 8.40 -7.51
C ASN A 29 7.15 8.11 -9.02
N SER A 30 7.34 6.87 -9.43
CA SER A 30 7.63 6.50 -10.81
C SER A 30 6.49 6.73 -11.79
N ASP A 31 5.26 6.71 -11.31
CA ASP A 31 4.05 6.91 -12.10
C ASP A 31 3.52 8.37 -12.07
N GLY A 32 4.22 9.26 -11.36
CA GLY A 32 3.86 10.68 -11.24
C GLY A 32 2.74 10.97 -10.23
N GLU A 33 2.27 9.98 -9.52
CA GLU A 33 1.22 10.15 -8.48
C GLU A 33 1.78 10.45 -7.09
N GLY A 34 3.09 10.51 -6.96
CA GLY A 34 3.78 10.74 -5.69
C GLY A 34 4.02 9.46 -4.89
N ASP A 35 4.59 9.60 -3.70
CA ASP A 35 4.89 8.48 -2.82
C ASP A 35 3.63 8.04 -2.07
N VAL A 36 3.07 6.89 -2.43
CA VAL A 36 1.81 6.38 -1.86
C VAL A 36 1.92 6.14 -0.35
N ALA A 37 3.09 5.72 0.15
CA ALA A 37 3.29 5.54 1.59
C ALA A 37 3.10 6.84 2.40
N LEU A 38 3.39 7.99 1.79
CA LEU A 38 3.20 9.33 2.39
C LEU A 38 1.86 9.95 2.01
N ALA A 39 1.47 9.87 0.73
CA ALA A 39 0.26 10.52 0.22
C ALA A 39 -1.01 9.76 0.63
N GLY A 40 -0.98 8.43 0.63
CA GLY A 40 -2.12 7.56 0.88
C GLY A 40 -2.71 6.97 -0.40
N CYS A 41 -3.71 6.12 -0.25
CA CYS A 41 -4.36 5.40 -1.36
C CYS A 41 -5.48 6.23 -2.01
N THR A 42 -5.16 7.45 -2.43
CA THR A 42 -6.12 8.46 -2.92
C THR A 42 -6.88 8.07 -4.20
N CYS A 43 -6.40 7.06 -4.95
CA CYS A 43 -7.14 6.51 -6.10
C CYS A 43 -8.44 5.80 -5.69
N HIS A 44 -8.55 5.31 -4.44
CA HIS A 44 -9.72 4.61 -3.93
C HIS A 44 -10.71 5.57 -3.24
N ALA A 45 -10.19 6.48 -2.42
CA ALA A 45 -10.98 7.52 -1.76
C ALA A 45 -10.08 8.74 -1.51
N GLU A 46 -10.65 9.95 -1.63
CA GLU A 46 -9.91 11.21 -1.47
C GLU A 46 -9.32 11.36 -0.06
N GLU A 47 -10.04 10.90 0.97
CA GLU A 47 -9.67 11.07 2.37
C GLU A 47 -9.47 9.71 3.08
N PRO A 48 -8.59 9.66 4.09
CA PRO A 48 -8.46 8.46 4.91
C PRO A 48 -9.72 8.17 5.74
N ASP A 49 -9.99 6.89 5.99
CA ASP A 49 -11.15 6.44 6.75
C ASP A 49 -10.73 5.85 8.11
N ASN A 50 -11.25 6.43 9.19
CA ASN A 50 -10.98 6.00 10.56
C ASN A 50 -11.51 4.59 10.90
N SER A 51 -12.31 3.97 10.03
CA SER A 51 -12.70 2.57 10.19
C SER A 51 -11.55 1.60 9.89
N VAL A 52 -10.48 2.06 9.22
CA VAL A 52 -9.26 1.30 8.99
C VAL A 52 -8.22 1.68 10.03
N THR A 53 -7.67 0.70 10.73
CA THR A 53 -6.52 0.86 11.60
C THR A 53 -5.31 0.19 10.98
N VAL A 54 -4.26 0.96 10.71
CA VAL A 54 -2.95 0.44 10.27
C VAL A 54 -2.11 0.17 11.52
N VAL A 55 -1.65 -1.06 11.69
CA VAL A 55 -0.84 -1.49 12.83
C VAL A 55 0.51 -1.97 12.34
N LEU A 56 1.60 -1.47 12.92
CA LEU A 56 2.95 -1.98 12.71
C LEU A 56 3.51 -2.44 14.06
N ASP A 57 3.56 -3.75 14.27
CA ASP A 57 4.03 -4.36 15.50
C ASP A 57 5.52 -4.70 15.45
N ASN A 58 6.14 -4.80 16.63
CA ASN A 58 7.54 -5.16 16.86
C ASN A 58 8.55 -4.13 16.33
N VAL A 59 8.16 -2.88 16.15
CA VAL A 59 9.10 -1.79 15.87
C VAL A 59 9.95 -1.54 17.13
N PRO A 60 11.29 -1.59 17.04
CA PRO A 60 12.13 -1.34 18.21
C PRO A 60 12.07 0.14 18.61
N PHE A 61 11.90 0.42 19.89
CA PHE A 61 12.00 1.78 20.42
C PHE A 61 13.41 2.37 20.28
N HIS A 62 14.43 1.50 20.41
CA HIS A 62 15.83 1.78 20.10
C HIS A 62 16.35 0.65 19.23
N TYR A 63 16.97 0.97 18.12
CA TYR A 63 17.57 -0.02 17.26
C TYR A 63 19.09 -0.12 17.46
N GLU A 64 19.62 -1.28 17.18
CA GLU A 64 21.06 -1.53 17.07
C GLU A 64 21.45 -1.46 15.61
N ALA A 65 22.53 -0.72 15.30
CA ALA A 65 23.03 -0.56 13.94
C ALA A 65 23.29 -1.92 13.24
N GLY A 66 22.87 -2.05 12.01
CA GLY A 66 23.02 -3.26 11.19
C GLY A 66 22.22 -4.48 11.66
N LYS A 67 21.35 -4.34 12.66
CA LYS A 67 20.50 -5.43 13.15
C LYS A 67 19.22 -5.54 12.33
N SER A 68 18.76 -6.78 12.10
CA SER A 68 17.49 -7.07 11.48
C SER A 68 16.37 -7.21 12.51
N TYR A 69 15.21 -6.62 12.21
CA TYR A 69 14.02 -6.66 13.04
C TYR A 69 12.85 -7.24 12.25
N ALA A 70 12.29 -8.34 12.76
CA ALA A 70 11.06 -8.89 12.22
C ALA A 70 9.87 -8.10 12.74
N MET A 71 9.05 -7.59 11.84
CA MET A 71 7.88 -6.76 12.13
C MET A 71 6.63 -7.39 11.50
N THR A 72 5.47 -7.00 11.98
CA THR A 72 4.19 -7.41 11.42
C THR A 72 3.37 -6.18 11.07
N LEU A 73 2.93 -6.09 9.82
CA LEU A 73 1.97 -5.10 9.36
C LEU A 73 0.59 -5.72 9.27
N GLN A 74 -0.41 -5.08 9.85
CA GLN A 74 -1.80 -5.53 9.79
C GLN A 74 -2.76 -4.36 9.52
N LEU A 75 -3.79 -4.61 8.72
CA LEU A 75 -4.93 -3.71 8.53
C LEU A 75 -6.15 -4.28 9.22
N ILE A 76 -6.72 -3.52 10.16
CA ILE A 76 -7.88 -3.92 10.95
C ILE A 76 -9.09 -3.08 10.55
N GLY A 77 -10.24 -3.72 10.36
CA GLY A 77 -11.48 -3.05 9.98
C GLY A 77 -11.57 -2.69 8.51
N GLY A 78 -12.25 -1.59 8.19
CA GLY A 78 -12.42 -1.07 6.82
C GLY A 78 -13.46 -1.81 6.00
N ALA A 79 -13.17 -2.05 4.72
CA ALA A 79 -14.07 -2.68 3.77
C ALA A 79 -14.39 -4.13 4.14
N GLU A 80 -15.64 -4.54 3.93
CA GLU A 80 -16.03 -5.95 4.05
C GLU A 80 -15.41 -6.76 2.90
N ILE A 81 -14.91 -7.95 3.23
CA ILE A 81 -14.31 -8.84 2.23
C ILE A 81 -15.44 -9.48 1.42
N GLY A 82 -15.54 -9.12 0.15
CA GLY A 82 -16.56 -9.63 -0.77
C GLY A 82 -16.01 -10.35 -2.01
N GLY A 83 -14.69 -10.37 -2.19
CA GLY A 83 -14.00 -10.96 -3.34
C GLY A 83 -12.65 -11.54 -2.97
N GLU A 84 -11.82 -11.84 -3.97
CA GLU A 84 -10.49 -12.43 -3.76
C GLU A 84 -9.50 -11.43 -3.13
N GLN A 85 -9.48 -10.20 -3.64
CA GLN A 85 -8.63 -9.15 -3.09
C GLN A 85 -9.25 -8.62 -1.79
N THR A 86 -8.46 -8.54 -0.76
CA THR A 86 -8.88 -8.10 0.58
C THR A 86 -8.29 -6.76 0.96
N GLY A 87 -7.08 -6.46 0.48
CA GLY A 87 -6.38 -5.23 0.79
C GLY A 87 -4.94 -5.22 0.29
N GLY A 88 -4.24 -4.15 0.61
CA GLY A 88 -2.84 -3.97 0.25
C GLY A 88 -2.22 -2.79 0.98
N PHE A 89 -0.93 -2.59 0.78
CA PHE A 89 -0.21 -1.50 1.43
C PHE A 89 0.93 -0.98 0.56
N SER A 90 1.37 0.23 0.89
CA SER A 90 2.65 0.80 0.50
C SER A 90 3.38 1.25 1.75
N MET A 91 4.65 0.91 1.88
CA MET A 91 5.50 1.26 3.03
C MET A 91 6.84 1.80 2.55
N ARG A 92 7.32 2.83 3.23
CA ARG A 92 8.65 3.40 3.03
C ARG A 92 9.32 3.67 4.37
N VAL A 93 10.63 3.46 4.42
CA VAL A 93 11.48 3.80 5.57
C VAL A 93 12.50 4.85 5.17
N THR A 94 12.81 5.79 6.08
CA THR A 94 13.80 6.84 5.78
C THR A 94 15.23 6.34 5.76
N GLN A 95 15.53 5.26 6.48
CA GLN A 95 16.87 4.69 6.60
C GLN A 95 16.81 3.18 6.82
N GLY A 96 17.84 2.47 6.35
CA GLY A 96 17.86 1.02 6.35
C GLY A 96 17.13 0.44 5.14
N THR A 97 16.89 -0.86 5.14
CA THR A 97 16.24 -1.58 4.05
C THR A 97 15.06 -2.40 4.55
N LEU A 98 14.10 -2.65 3.67
CA LEU A 98 12.91 -3.45 3.91
C LEU A 98 12.93 -4.69 3.03
N SER A 99 12.48 -5.82 3.55
CA SER A 99 12.31 -7.05 2.80
C SER A 99 11.15 -7.88 3.35
N ALA A 100 10.74 -8.92 2.61
CA ALA A 100 9.77 -9.90 3.07
C ALA A 100 10.28 -10.63 4.32
N GLY A 101 9.40 -10.84 5.28
CA GLY A 101 9.61 -11.75 6.39
C GLY A 101 9.29 -13.19 6.03
N ILE A 102 9.64 -14.12 6.91
CA ILE A 102 9.27 -15.53 6.78
C ILE A 102 7.75 -15.63 6.66
N ASP A 103 7.29 -16.49 5.76
CA ASP A 103 5.87 -16.70 5.42
C ASP A 103 5.22 -15.55 4.62
N SER A 104 5.98 -14.53 4.22
CA SER A 104 5.48 -13.45 3.35
C SER A 104 6.32 -13.23 2.09
N GLU A 105 7.25 -14.13 1.74
CA GLU A 105 8.14 -13.97 0.58
C GLU A 105 7.40 -13.90 -0.76
N SER A 106 6.23 -14.53 -0.86
CA SER A 106 5.34 -14.43 -2.03
C SER A 106 4.29 -13.33 -1.93
N HIS A 107 4.14 -12.70 -0.77
CA HIS A 107 3.07 -11.74 -0.46
C HIS A 107 3.53 -10.29 -0.49
N VAL A 108 4.83 -10.05 -0.41
CA VAL A 108 5.41 -8.69 -0.41
C VAL A 108 6.61 -8.60 -1.34
N GLN A 109 6.89 -7.40 -1.82
CA GLN A 109 8.01 -7.09 -2.71
C GLN A 109 8.47 -5.66 -2.51
N ASN A 110 9.73 -5.38 -2.86
CA ASN A 110 10.19 -4.00 -2.98
C ASN A 110 9.58 -3.36 -4.23
N TRP A 111 9.21 -2.09 -4.15
CA TRP A 111 8.71 -1.35 -5.31
C TRP A 111 9.88 -0.90 -6.18
N GLU A 112 9.87 -1.31 -7.47
CA GLU A 112 10.89 -0.94 -8.45
C GLU A 112 12.35 -1.19 -7.97
N GLU A 113 12.54 -2.25 -7.19
CA GLU A 113 13.86 -2.60 -6.60
C GLU A 113 14.41 -1.57 -5.60
N GLU A 114 13.60 -0.61 -5.14
CA GLU A 114 13.98 0.32 -4.09
C GLU A 114 13.97 -0.37 -2.72
N GLU A 115 15.14 -0.69 -2.17
CA GLU A 115 15.31 -1.47 -0.94
C GLU A 115 14.72 -0.82 0.33
N ASN A 116 14.41 0.47 0.29
CA ASN A 116 13.75 1.19 1.39
C ASN A 116 12.22 1.27 1.27
N THR A 117 11.64 0.54 0.30
CA THR A 117 10.20 0.44 0.07
C THR A 117 9.71 -0.98 0.17
N LEU A 118 8.45 -1.16 0.51
CA LEU A 118 7.80 -2.47 0.50
C LEU A 118 6.32 -2.31 0.14
N THR A 119 5.79 -3.22 -0.66
CA THR A 119 4.39 -3.27 -1.04
C THR A 119 3.92 -4.73 -1.17
N HIS A 120 2.62 -4.93 -1.25
CA HIS A 120 2.05 -6.25 -1.49
C HIS A 120 2.28 -6.73 -2.93
N THR A 121 2.22 -8.05 -3.14
CA THR A 121 2.11 -8.69 -4.45
C THR A 121 0.64 -8.99 -4.76
N ASP A 122 0.35 -9.58 -5.93
CA ASP A 122 -0.99 -10.11 -6.22
C ASP A 122 -1.45 -11.14 -5.17
N SER A 123 -0.57 -12.06 -4.77
CA SER A 123 -0.87 -13.01 -3.68
C SER A 123 -1.04 -12.31 -2.33
N GLY A 124 -0.25 -11.27 -2.08
CA GLY A 124 -0.34 -10.46 -0.86
C GLY A 124 -1.62 -9.65 -0.74
N SER A 125 -2.25 -9.31 -1.87
CA SER A 125 -3.56 -8.63 -1.87
C SER A 125 -4.72 -9.54 -1.46
N LYS A 126 -4.51 -10.86 -1.35
CA LYS A 126 -5.53 -11.90 -1.11
C LYS A 126 -5.42 -12.55 0.27
N THR A 127 -4.65 -11.99 1.19
CA THR A 127 -4.55 -12.49 2.55
C THR A 127 -5.85 -12.24 3.32
N ASP A 128 -6.45 -13.29 3.88
CA ASP A 128 -7.76 -13.21 4.55
C ASP A 128 -7.76 -12.29 5.77
N ASP A 129 -6.62 -12.20 6.47
CA ASP A 129 -6.44 -11.43 7.70
C ASP A 129 -5.73 -10.08 7.49
N ARG A 130 -5.40 -9.74 6.24
CA ARG A 130 -4.69 -8.49 5.88
C ARG A 130 -3.43 -8.29 6.68
N THR A 131 -2.63 -9.38 6.85
CA THR A 131 -1.41 -9.41 7.65
C THR A 131 -0.22 -9.79 6.79
N TRP A 132 0.89 -9.06 6.95
CA TRP A 132 2.16 -9.28 6.26
C TRP A 132 3.32 -9.26 7.23
N TYR A 133 4.24 -10.20 7.07
CA TYR A 133 5.47 -10.28 7.86
C TYR A 133 6.61 -9.63 7.09
N LEU A 134 7.33 -8.74 7.77
CA LEU A 134 8.32 -7.85 7.18
C LEU A 134 9.63 -7.96 7.96
N ILE A 135 10.75 -7.65 7.30
CA ILE A 135 12.04 -7.46 7.94
C ILE A 135 12.53 -6.05 7.63
N TRP A 136 12.89 -5.31 8.66
CA TRP A 136 13.66 -4.09 8.55
C TRP A 136 15.09 -4.34 8.98
N ASN A 137 16.06 -4.05 8.10
CA ASN A 137 17.47 -4.05 8.44
C ASN A 137 17.87 -2.62 8.78
N ALA A 138 18.23 -2.42 10.04
CA ALA A 138 18.60 -1.10 10.54
C ALA A 138 19.87 -0.58 9.85
N PRO A 139 19.95 0.75 9.67
CA PRO A 139 21.12 1.36 9.05
C PRO A 139 22.36 1.21 9.95
N GLU A 140 23.53 1.52 9.37
CA GLU A 140 24.78 1.60 10.11
C GLU A 140 24.74 2.72 11.17
N THR A 141 25.72 2.73 12.06
CA THR A 141 25.78 3.65 13.21
C THR A 141 25.69 5.13 12.81
N GLY A 142 25.04 5.94 13.65
CA GLY A 142 24.96 7.39 13.54
C GLY A 142 23.86 7.92 12.63
N SER A 143 22.94 7.10 12.20
CA SER A 143 21.86 7.50 11.29
C SER A 143 20.74 8.31 11.95
N GLY A 144 20.60 8.29 13.28
CA GLY A 144 19.59 9.06 14.01
C GLY A 144 18.17 8.47 13.93
N PRO A 145 17.12 9.30 14.08
CA PRO A 145 15.73 8.83 14.03
C PRO A 145 15.36 8.22 12.67
N VAL A 146 14.53 7.20 12.70
CA VAL A 146 14.02 6.51 11.52
C VAL A 146 12.51 6.65 11.47
N ASN A 147 11.97 7.09 10.34
CA ASN A 147 10.54 7.14 10.11
C ASN A 147 10.11 5.99 9.21
N PHE A 148 9.03 5.33 9.59
CA PHE A 148 8.26 4.42 8.78
C PHE A 148 6.97 5.11 8.35
N TRP A 149 6.74 5.22 7.06
CA TRP A 149 5.50 5.69 6.48
C TRP A 149 4.75 4.53 5.85
N ILE A 150 3.50 4.38 6.18
CA ILE A 150 2.66 3.28 5.70
C ILE A 150 1.31 3.83 5.28
N ALA A 151 0.86 3.50 4.08
CA ALA A 151 -0.52 3.61 3.66
C ALA A 151 -1.08 2.21 3.45
N GLY A 152 -2.22 1.92 4.07
CA GLY A 152 -2.91 0.64 3.97
C GLY A 152 -4.31 0.81 3.45
N ASN A 153 -4.68 0.01 2.45
CA ASN A 153 -5.98 0.01 1.82
C ASN A 153 -6.70 -1.33 2.03
N THR A 154 -7.94 -1.28 2.44
CA THR A 154 -8.84 -2.42 2.54
C THR A 154 -9.86 -2.33 1.41
N VAL A 155 -10.02 -3.41 0.64
CA VAL A 155 -10.89 -3.43 -0.53
C VAL A 155 -12.02 -4.45 -0.37
N ASN A 156 -13.13 -4.20 -1.06
CA ASN A 156 -14.28 -5.11 -1.09
C ASN A 156 -14.12 -6.26 -2.10
N GLY A 157 -13.08 -6.22 -2.94
CA GLY A 157 -12.73 -7.27 -3.89
C GLY A 157 -13.54 -7.27 -5.19
N ASP A 158 -14.21 -6.17 -5.53
CA ASP A 158 -14.96 -6.02 -6.80
C ASP A 158 -14.06 -5.60 -8.00
N ALA A 159 -12.76 -5.42 -7.74
CA ALA A 159 -11.74 -4.98 -8.70
C ALA A 159 -11.96 -3.57 -9.27
N ILE A 160 -12.79 -2.75 -8.62
CA ILE A 160 -13.10 -1.37 -9.02
C ILE A 160 -12.73 -0.42 -7.88
N PRO A 161 -11.78 0.51 -8.06
CA PRO A 161 -11.54 1.54 -7.06
C PRO A 161 -12.81 2.34 -6.80
N SER A 162 -13.28 2.35 -5.57
CA SER A 162 -14.55 2.95 -5.21
C SER A 162 -14.59 3.43 -3.77
N ALA A 163 -15.62 4.20 -3.40
CA ALA A 163 -15.87 4.62 -2.03
C ALA A 163 -16.24 3.45 -1.08
N LEU A 164 -16.37 2.21 -1.60
CA LEU A 164 -16.52 1.01 -0.78
C LEU A 164 -15.17 0.50 -0.28
N ASP A 165 -14.07 0.86 -0.95
CA ASP A 165 -12.72 0.66 -0.48
C ASP A 165 -12.37 1.73 0.56
N ARG A 166 -11.53 1.37 1.51
CA ARG A 166 -11.20 2.27 2.62
C ARG A 166 -9.73 2.17 2.95
N TRP A 167 -9.09 3.31 3.15
CA TRP A 167 -7.67 3.34 3.47
C TRP A 167 -7.39 4.25 4.67
N ASN A 168 -6.26 4.02 5.28
CA ASN A 168 -5.69 4.89 6.30
C ASN A 168 -4.16 4.83 6.25
N ARG A 169 -3.50 5.64 7.05
CA ARG A 169 -2.04 5.73 7.12
C ARG A 169 -1.53 5.72 8.54
N LEU A 170 -0.27 5.32 8.69
CA LEU A 170 0.48 5.33 9.93
C LEU A 170 1.86 5.93 9.69
N THR A 171 2.33 6.73 10.62
CA THR A 171 3.74 7.16 10.71
C THR A 171 4.27 6.75 12.07
N VAL A 172 5.42 6.06 12.10
CA VAL A 172 6.16 5.68 13.30
C VAL A 172 7.56 6.31 13.22
N THR A 173 8.02 6.92 14.32
CA THR A 173 9.35 7.55 14.44
C THR A 173 10.11 6.95 15.59
#